data_abe87ae23228c8a16ada28590716cb30
#
_entry.id   abe87ae23228c8a16ada28590716cb30
#
_cell.length_a   1.000
_cell.length_b   1.000
_cell.length_c   1.000
_cell.angle_alpha   90.00
_cell.angle_beta   90.00
_cell.angle_gamma   90.00
#
_symmetry.space_group_name_H-M   'P 1'
#
loop_
_entity.id
_entity.type
_entity.pdbx_description
1 polymer ?
#
loop_
_entity_poly.entity_id
_entity_poly.type
_entity_poly.pdbx_seq_one_letter_code
_entity_poly.pdbx_strand_id
1 'polypeptide(L)'
;MPIRLTDLIARVPPEVEKRVRLVRDQTRSVLQDALRGECRLLLRTPAETEGNQPGAQVPVEVAPGHPAILKNISFPDDFERILLLGRYRPCLEQTVAGVNGLIHLRQEFLSRPDPDKWVTATEADLRSTLTWATTLLKLLNQHDPLKIILAVEEDCLGVYQYDAADLLAEETTVNKAAIRLYWGVIGLVSQWMGCSVDDLTIVVLLHELAHAYTQLGADIQGWRWPAPAFATSETAVKEGLAQYYTDRVLRRLGRRYPGALKTYEDMLRGHPRPTPTGTQVREPAAFLRRLASLALVRRAS
;
A
#
# COMPACT_ATOMS: atom_id res chain seq x y z
N MET A 1 -16.55 23.81 -9.57
CA MET A 1 -15.13 23.79 -10.01
C MET A 1 -14.50 22.48 -9.55
N PRO A 2 -13.72 21.81 -10.37
CA PRO A 2 -13.07 20.57 -9.92
C PRO A 2 -12.19 20.83 -8.69
N ILE A 3 -12.27 19.94 -7.71
CA ILE A 3 -11.49 20.03 -6.47
C ILE A 3 -10.12 19.40 -6.74
N ARG A 4 -9.04 20.12 -6.48
CA ARG A 4 -7.69 19.57 -6.64
C ARG A 4 -7.34 18.70 -5.43
N LEU A 5 -6.61 17.62 -5.68
CA LEU A 5 -6.12 16.77 -4.61
C LEU A 5 -5.26 17.56 -3.60
N THR A 6 -4.48 18.51 -4.10
CA THR A 6 -3.67 19.43 -3.26
C THR A 6 -4.50 20.25 -2.28
N ASP A 7 -5.71 20.67 -2.68
CA ASP A 7 -6.60 21.44 -1.82
C ASP A 7 -7.19 20.55 -0.71
N LEU A 8 -7.44 19.28 -1.02
CA LEU A 8 -7.89 18.30 -0.02
C LEU A 8 -6.78 17.98 0.97
N ILE A 9 -5.53 17.81 0.50
CA ILE A 9 -4.37 17.59 1.37
C ILE A 9 -4.16 18.79 2.30
N ALA A 10 -4.32 20.02 1.80
CA ALA A 10 -4.16 21.23 2.60
C ALA A 10 -5.22 21.37 3.73
N ARG A 11 -6.34 20.66 3.64
CA ARG A 11 -7.40 20.65 4.67
C ARG A 11 -7.16 19.60 5.77
N VAL A 12 -6.16 18.73 5.61
CA VAL A 12 -5.82 17.73 6.64
C VAL A 12 -5.32 18.45 7.88
N PRO A 13 -5.88 18.15 9.07
CA PRO A 13 -5.49 18.82 10.31
C PRO A 13 -4.00 18.64 10.63
N PRO A 14 -3.28 19.69 11.13
CA PRO A 14 -1.86 19.62 11.42
C PRO A 14 -1.50 18.65 12.58
N GLU A 15 -2.49 18.24 13.37
CA GLU A 15 -2.35 17.19 14.39
C GLU A 15 -1.92 15.86 13.78
N VAL A 16 -2.29 15.62 12.52
CA VAL A 16 -1.88 14.42 11.76
C VAL A 16 -0.35 14.38 11.61
N GLU A 17 0.29 15.51 11.34
CA GLU A 17 1.76 15.56 11.29
C GLU A 17 2.40 15.08 12.59
N LYS A 18 1.93 15.61 13.72
CA LYS A 18 2.43 15.21 15.04
C LYS A 18 2.23 13.71 15.27
N ARG A 19 1.09 13.19 14.83
CA ARG A 19 0.78 11.78 14.96
C ARG A 19 1.71 10.90 14.10
N VAL A 20 1.92 11.26 12.83
CA VAL A 20 2.84 10.55 11.92
C VAL A 20 4.27 10.57 12.47
N ARG A 21 4.75 11.71 13.01
CA ARG A 21 6.06 11.81 13.66
C ARG A 21 6.17 10.87 14.87
N LEU A 22 5.16 10.87 15.74
CA LEU A 22 5.13 10.01 16.92
C LEU A 22 5.19 8.53 16.54
N VAL A 23 4.36 8.11 15.58
CA VAL A 23 4.32 6.72 15.10
C VAL A 23 5.65 6.31 14.49
N ARG A 24 6.23 7.16 13.63
CA ARG A 24 7.57 6.93 13.07
C ARG A 24 8.59 6.68 14.19
N ASP A 25 8.64 7.55 15.20
CA ASP A 25 9.64 7.47 16.27
C ASP A 25 9.46 6.23 17.15
N GLN A 26 8.21 5.85 17.41
CA GLN A 26 7.89 4.69 18.25
C GLN A 26 8.05 3.34 17.53
N THR A 27 7.90 3.30 16.21
CA THR A 27 7.80 2.04 15.48
C THR A 27 9.03 1.72 14.64
N ARG A 28 9.79 2.74 14.22
CA ARG A 28 10.90 2.61 13.29
C ARG A 28 11.90 1.52 13.67
N SER A 29 12.40 1.51 14.89
CA SER A 29 13.39 0.51 15.35
C SER A 29 12.84 -0.91 15.27
N VAL A 30 11.60 -1.09 15.71
CA VAL A 30 10.91 -2.39 15.68
C VAL A 30 10.73 -2.89 14.25
N LEU A 31 10.33 -2.00 13.33
CA LEU A 31 10.16 -2.34 11.92
C LEU A 31 11.49 -2.68 11.26
N GLN A 32 12.55 -1.93 11.55
CA GLN A 32 13.90 -2.21 11.05
C GLN A 32 14.43 -3.55 11.56
N ASP A 33 14.24 -3.87 12.84
CA ASP A 33 14.66 -5.14 13.41
C ASP A 33 13.89 -6.32 12.79
N ALA A 34 12.59 -6.15 12.57
CA ALA A 34 11.77 -7.16 11.93
C ALA A 34 12.16 -7.35 10.45
N LEU A 35 12.40 -6.26 9.70
CA LEU A 35 12.90 -6.31 8.31
C LEU A 35 14.25 -7.02 8.26
N ARG A 36 15.19 -6.67 9.12
CA ARG A 36 16.50 -7.30 9.21
C ARG A 36 16.38 -8.81 9.42
N GLY A 37 15.44 -9.22 10.27
CA GLY A 37 15.15 -10.64 10.50
C GLY A 37 14.56 -11.37 9.29
N GLU A 38 13.75 -10.69 8.46
CA GLU A 38 13.11 -11.29 7.30
C GLU A 38 13.99 -11.26 6.05
N CYS A 39 14.64 -10.12 5.73
CA CYS A 39 15.47 -9.99 4.54
C CYS A 39 16.91 -10.48 4.75
N ARG A 40 17.37 -10.58 6.02
CA ARG A 40 18.76 -10.91 6.39
C ARG A 40 19.80 -9.95 5.83
N LEU A 41 19.39 -8.71 5.56
CA LEU A 41 20.25 -7.64 5.07
C LEU A 41 20.54 -6.67 6.22
N LEU A 42 21.74 -6.13 6.23
CA LEU A 42 22.20 -5.13 7.20
C LEU A 42 22.52 -3.84 6.45
N LEU A 43 21.98 -2.72 6.93
CA LEU A 43 22.43 -1.40 6.49
C LEU A 43 23.76 -1.10 7.18
N ARG A 44 24.84 -1.04 6.40
CA ARG A 44 26.18 -0.70 6.90
C ARG A 44 26.73 0.49 6.12
N THR A 45 27.35 1.43 6.81
CA THR A 45 28.19 2.42 6.15
C THR A 45 29.59 1.84 5.91
N PRO A 46 30.32 2.30 4.88
CA PRO A 46 31.71 1.86 4.63
C PRO A 46 32.64 2.04 5.84
N ALA A 47 32.38 3.04 6.71
CA ALA A 47 33.16 3.29 7.93
C ALA A 47 32.90 2.32 9.09
N GLU A 48 31.83 1.50 9.01
CA GLU A 48 31.40 0.60 10.09
C GLU A 48 31.96 -0.83 9.95
N THR A 49 32.78 -1.09 8.94
CA THR A 49 33.45 -2.38 8.77
C THR A 49 34.54 -2.61 9.83
N GLU A 50 34.93 -1.59 10.60
CA GLU A 50 36.01 -1.66 11.59
C GLU A 50 35.57 -1.61 13.08
N GLY A 51 34.27 -1.53 13.36
CA GLY A 51 33.80 -1.44 14.76
C GLY A 51 32.38 -1.97 14.98
N ASN A 52 32.12 -2.42 16.19
CA ASN A 52 30.81 -2.90 16.70
C ASN A 52 29.74 -1.77 16.83
N GLN A 53 29.67 -0.85 15.89
CA GLN A 53 28.69 0.23 15.92
C GLN A 53 27.33 -0.23 15.39
N PRO A 54 26.19 0.27 15.95
CA PRO A 54 24.87 -0.04 15.43
C PRO A 54 24.78 0.41 13.98
N GLY A 55 24.25 -0.45 13.12
CA GLY A 55 24.17 -0.22 11.67
C GLY A 55 23.55 1.12 11.31
N ALA A 56 24.02 1.70 10.22
CA ALA A 56 23.56 2.99 9.74
C ALA A 56 22.05 3.05 9.57
N GLN A 57 21.46 4.18 9.86
CA GLN A 57 20.04 4.40 9.73
C GLN A 57 19.78 5.33 8.55
N VAL A 58 18.96 4.88 7.60
CA VAL A 58 18.44 5.78 6.56
C VAL A 58 17.59 6.86 7.22
N PRO A 59 17.85 8.15 7.00
CA PRO A 59 17.02 9.23 7.54
C PRO A 59 15.56 9.06 7.13
N VAL A 60 14.61 9.27 8.07
CA VAL A 60 13.18 9.25 7.80
C VAL A 60 12.61 10.62 8.17
N GLU A 61 12.20 11.36 7.17
CA GLU A 61 11.61 12.68 7.31
C GLU A 61 10.09 12.60 7.24
N VAL A 62 9.39 13.39 8.04
CA VAL A 62 7.96 13.64 7.88
C VAL A 62 7.83 15.00 7.21
N ALA A 63 7.44 14.97 5.95
CA ALA A 63 7.44 16.13 5.08
C ALA A 63 6.02 16.73 4.92
N PRO A 64 5.92 18.06 4.84
CA PRO A 64 4.69 18.70 4.39
C PRO A 64 4.51 18.53 2.88
N GLY A 65 3.28 18.76 2.41
CA GLY A 65 2.96 18.77 0.98
C GLY A 65 2.72 17.37 0.42
N HIS A 66 3.16 17.17 -0.81
CA HIS A 66 2.87 15.97 -1.60
C HIS A 66 3.91 15.82 -2.73
N PRO A 67 4.10 14.63 -3.29
CA PRO A 67 4.88 14.44 -4.51
C PRO A 67 4.36 15.31 -5.67
N ALA A 68 5.25 15.74 -6.55
CA ALA A 68 4.91 16.63 -7.67
C ALA A 68 3.84 16.05 -8.59
N ILE A 69 3.83 14.74 -8.76
CA ILE A 69 2.90 13.99 -9.60
C ILE A 69 1.43 14.16 -9.18
N LEU A 70 1.17 14.40 -7.88
CA LEU A 70 -0.19 14.57 -7.36
C LEU A 70 -0.80 15.96 -7.70
N LYS A 71 -0.01 16.93 -8.18
CA LYS A 71 -0.46 18.29 -8.47
C LYS A 71 -1.58 18.37 -9.52
N ASN A 72 -1.57 17.44 -10.46
CA ASN A 72 -2.50 17.45 -11.60
C ASN A 72 -3.76 16.61 -11.36
N ILE A 73 -3.87 15.97 -10.19
CA ILE A 73 -5.05 15.16 -9.86
C ILE A 73 -6.17 16.09 -9.41
N SER A 74 -7.34 15.96 -10.06
CA SER A 74 -8.55 16.69 -9.71
C SER A 74 -9.76 15.76 -9.68
N PHE A 75 -10.74 16.11 -8.87
CA PHE A 75 -11.97 15.38 -8.66
C PHE A 75 -13.19 16.23 -9.03
N PRO A 76 -14.35 15.62 -9.35
CA PRO A 76 -15.60 16.34 -9.58
C PRO A 76 -15.99 17.22 -8.38
N ASP A 77 -16.80 18.25 -8.60
CA ASP A 77 -17.25 19.21 -7.58
C ASP A 77 -17.97 18.55 -6.39
N ASP A 78 -18.68 17.46 -6.66
CA ASP A 78 -19.44 16.69 -5.67
C ASP A 78 -18.63 15.54 -5.01
N PHE A 79 -17.31 15.55 -5.23
CA PHE A 79 -16.41 14.51 -4.71
C PHE A 79 -16.49 14.35 -3.18
N GLU A 80 -16.67 15.42 -2.41
CA GLU A 80 -16.85 15.33 -0.96
C GLU A 80 -18.09 14.51 -0.58
N ARG A 81 -19.17 14.61 -1.37
CA ARG A 81 -20.37 13.77 -1.19
C ARG A 81 -20.08 12.31 -1.53
N ILE A 82 -19.30 12.09 -2.59
CA ILE A 82 -18.85 10.74 -2.99
C ILE A 82 -17.98 10.11 -1.88
N LEU A 83 -17.09 10.89 -1.27
CA LEU A 83 -16.30 10.44 -0.11
C LEU A 83 -17.16 10.03 1.08
N LEU A 84 -18.20 10.81 1.39
CA LEU A 84 -19.16 10.46 2.45
C LEU A 84 -19.87 9.16 2.13
N LEU A 85 -20.27 8.94 0.88
CA LEU A 85 -20.87 7.68 0.43
C LEU A 85 -19.89 6.51 0.52
N GLY A 86 -18.60 6.75 0.33
CA GLY A 86 -17.55 5.73 0.44
C GLY A 86 -17.53 5.00 1.79
N ARG A 87 -17.90 5.69 2.87
CA ARG A 87 -18.06 5.08 4.21
C ARG A 87 -19.13 3.98 4.25
N TYR A 88 -20.10 4.04 3.36
CA TYR A 88 -21.18 3.06 3.26
C TYR A 88 -20.89 1.92 2.30
N ARG A 89 -19.70 1.91 1.65
CA ARG A 89 -19.30 0.84 0.72
C ARG A 89 -19.52 -0.57 1.29
N PRO A 90 -19.06 -0.91 2.51
CA PRO A 90 -19.30 -2.25 3.06
C PRO A 90 -20.78 -2.59 3.20
N CYS A 91 -21.59 -1.61 3.59
CA CYS A 91 -23.04 -1.78 3.67
C CYS A 91 -23.67 -2.03 2.30
N LEU A 92 -23.24 -1.28 1.26
CA LEU A 92 -23.71 -1.47 -0.12
C LEU A 92 -23.32 -2.86 -0.67
N GLU A 93 -22.09 -3.30 -0.41
CA GLU A 93 -21.62 -4.64 -0.81
C GLU A 93 -22.42 -5.75 -0.12
N GLN A 94 -22.69 -5.61 1.17
CA GLN A 94 -23.56 -6.53 1.92
C GLN A 94 -24.99 -6.50 1.39
N THR A 95 -25.52 -5.32 1.04
CA THR A 95 -26.85 -5.18 0.44
C THR A 95 -26.93 -5.92 -0.88
N VAL A 96 -25.95 -5.76 -1.78
CA VAL A 96 -25.89 -6.47 -3.06
C VAL A 96 -25.85 -7.99 -2.85
N ALA A 97 -24.98 -8.47 -1.95
CA ALA A 97 -24.87 -9.89 -1.65
C ALA A 97 -26.17 -10.45 -1.01
N GLY A 98 -26.71 -9.73 -0.03
CA GLY A 98 -27.95 -10.13 0.68
C GLY A 98 -29.17 -10.13 -0.23
N VAL A 99 -29.36 -9.08 -1.06
CA VAL A 99 -30.51 -9.01 -1.98
C VAL A 99 -30.45 -10.10 -3.05
N ASN A 100 -29.26 -10.41 -3.58
CA ASN A 100 -29.13 -11.55 -4.49
C ASN A 100 -29.54 -12.86 -3.81
N GLY A 101 -29.10 -13.08 -2.57
CA GLY A 101 -29.52 -14.23 -1.78
C GLY A 101 -31.04 -14.28 -1.57
N LEU A 102 -31.65 -13.13 -1.23
CA LEU A 102 -33.11 -13.03 -1.05
C LEU A 102 -33.88 -13.30 -2.35
N ILE A 103 -33.39 -12.87 -3.51
CA ILE A 103 -34.02 -13.17 -4.81
C ILE A 103 -34.04 -14.70 -5.05
N HIS A 104 -32.95 -15.39 -4.78
CA HIS A 104 -32.87 -16.85 -4.90
C HIS A 104 -33.80 -17.55 -3.88
N LEU A 105 -33.75 -17.17 -2.61
CA LEU A 105 -34.59 -17.72 -1.56
C LEU A 105 -36.09 -17.47 -1.83
N ARG A 106 -36.44 -16.29 -2.35
CA ARG A 106 -37.82 -15.97 -2.72
C ARG A 106 -38.38 -16.97 -3.74
N GLN A 107 -37.63 -17.34 -4.76
CA GLN A 107 -38.05 -18.33 -5.74
C GLN A 107 -38.32 -19.71 -5.10
N GLU A 108 -37.47 -20.07 -4.12
CA GLU A 108 -37.62 -21.28 -3.35
C GLU A 108 -38.84 -21.23 -2.42
N PHE A 109 -39.09 -20.08 -1.75
CA PHE A 109 -40.25 -19.88 -0.85
C PHE A 109 -41.56 -19.80 -1.60
N LEU A 110 -41.59 -19.26 -2.83
CA LEU A 110 -42.82 -19.22 -3.64
C LEU A 110 -43.30 -20.60 -4.05
N SER A 111 -42.45 -21.63 -4.03
CA SER A 111 -42.82 -23.01 -4.28
C SER A 111 -43.40 -23.72 -3.06
N ARG A 112 -43.46 -23.08 -1.87
CA ARG A 112 -44.02 -23.67 -0.66
C ARG A 112 -45.51 -23.35 -0.48
N PRO A 113 -46.26 -24.16 0.26
CA PRO A 113 -47.61 -23.81 0.64
C PRO A 113 -47.62 -22.55 1.56
N ASP A 114 -48.53 -21.64 1.30
CA ASP A 114 -48.66 -20.34 1.98
C ASP A 114 -47.47 -19.36 1.78
N PRO A 115 -47.07 -19.04 0.54
CA PRO A 115 -45.90 -18.17 0.27
C PRO A 115 -46.07 -16.76 0.82
N ASP A 116 -47.30 -16.22 0.90
CA ASP A 116 -47.59 -14.86 1.35
C ASP A 116 -47.25 -14.59 2.81
N LYS A 117 -47.14 -15.64 3.63
CA LYS A 117 -46.73 -15.51 5.04
C LYS A 117 -45.22 -15.21 5.20
N TRP A 118 -44.41 -15.52 4.20
CA TRP A 118 -42.97 -15.52 4.31
C TRP A 118 -42.27 -14.48 3.42
N VAL A 119 -42.97 -13.99 2.38
CA VAL A 119 -42.40 -13.11 1.39
C VAL A 119 -43.16 -11.79 1.34
N THR A 120 -42.69 -10.81 2.13
CA THR A 120 -43.31 -9.47 2.17
C THR A 120 -42.76 -8.52 1.11
N ALA A 121 -41.50 -8.73 0.64
CA ALA A 121 -40.88 -7.93 -0.41
C ALA A 121 -41.23 -8.46 -1.80
N THR A 122 -41.64 -7.60 -2.70
CA THR A 122 -41.84 -7.96 -4.10
C THR A 122 -40.50 -8.18 -4.82
N GLU A 123 -40.51 -8.97 -5.89
CA GLU A 123 -39.32 -9.13 -6.72
C GLU A 123 -38.89 -7.79 -7.35
N ALA A 124 -39.83 -6.94 -7.68
CA ALA A 124 -39.58 -5.60 -8.20
C ALA A 124 -38.82 -4.73 -7.19
N ASP A 125 -39.19 -4.76 -5.91
CA ASP A 125 -38.51 -4.02 -4.83
C ASP A 125 -37.07 -4.52 -4.64
N LEU A 126 -36.89 -5.83 -4.62
CA LEU A 126 -35.56 -6.44 -4.50
C LEU A 126 -34.66 -6.08 -5.68
N ARG A 127 -35.17 -6.17 -6.92
CA ARG A 127 -34.43 -5.78 -8.13
C ARG A 127 -34.13 -4.29 -8.16
N SER A 128 -35.07 -3.45 -7.75
CA SER A 128 -34.86 -2.00 -7.63
C SER A 128 -33.74 -1.68 -6.62
N THR A 129 -33.78 -2.30 -5.44
CA THR A 129 -32.76 -2.16 -4.40
C THR A 129 -31.38 -2.61 -4.90
N LEU A 130 -31.33 -3.74 -5.58
CA LEU A 130 -30.09 -4.27 -6.18
C LEU A 130 -29.53 -3.31 -7.23
N THR A 131 -30.37 -2.79 -8.11
CA THR A 131 -29.97 -1.85 -9.17
C THR A 131 -29.42 -0.56 -8.55
N TRP A 132 -30.09 -0.01 -7.54
CA TRP A 132 -29.66 1.18 -6.84
C TRP A 132 -28.32 0.98 -6.13
N ALA A 133 -28.18 -0.08 -5.32
CA ALA A 133 -26.93 -0.39 -4.62
C ALA A 133 -25.77 -0.64 -5.58
N THR A 134 -26.00 -1.37 -6.68
CA THR A 134 -24.99 -1.63 -7.71
C THR A 134 -24.58 -0.33 -8.43
N THR A 135 -25.53 0.56 -8.71
CA THR A 135 -25.24 1.86 -9.35
C THR A 135 -24.37 2.73 -8.44
N LEU A 136 -24.68 2.79 -7.15
CA LEU A 136 -23.84 3.52 -6.18
C LEU A 136 -22.44 2.90 -6.06
N LEU A 137 -22.32 1.57 -5.99
CA LEU A 137 -21.02 0.92 -5.97
C LEU A 137 -20.22 1.21 -7.25
N LYS A 138 -20.88 1.22 -8.41
CA LYS A 138 -20.24 1.60 -9.68
C LYS A 138 -19.72 3.04 -9.63
N LEU A 139 -20.53 3.99 -9.12
CA LEU A 139 -20.13 5.38 -8.94
C LEU A 139 -18.92 5.50 -8.00
N LEU A 140 -18.96 4.83 -6.84
CA LEU A 140 -17.85 4.81 -5.89
C LEU A 140 -16.58 4.19 -6.49
N ASN A 141 -16.70 3.18 -7.35
CA ASN A 141 -15.56 2.55 -8.01
C ASN A 141 -14.97 3.42 -9.13
N GLN A 142 -15.80 4.19 -9.83
CA GLN A 142 -15.33 5.12 -10.87
C GLN A 142 -14.58 6.32 -10.30
N HIS A 143 -14.97 6.77 -9.11
CA HIS A 143 -14.40 7.94 -8.44
C HIS A 143 -13.62 7.55 -7.18
N ASP A 144 -13.10 6.33 -7.11
CA ASP A 144 -12.31 5.86 -5.99
C ASP A 144 -10.97 6.62 -5.95
N PRO A 145 -10.79 7.55 -4.99
CA PRO A 145 -9.58 8.36 -4.92
C PRO A 145 -8.34 7.53 -4.63
N LEU A 146 -8.52 6.42 -3.92
CA LEU A 146 -7.44 5.50 -3.61
C LEU A 146 -6.91 4.88 -4.90
N LYS A 147 -7.79 4.42 -5.80
CA LYS A 147 -7.37 3.90 -7.11
C LYS A 147 -6.65 4.94 -7.95
N ILE A 148 -7.10 6.19 -7.89
CA ILE A 148 -6.47 7.30 -8.65
C ILE A 148 -5.07 7.59 -8.09
N ILE A 149 -4.92 7.65 -6.76
CA ILE A 149 -3.62 7.91 -6.12
C ILE A 149 -2.67 6.73 -6.32
N LEU A 150 -3.18 5.51 -6.15
CA LEU A 150 -2.35 4.32 -6.24
C LEU A 150 -2.13 3.84 -7.69
N ALA A 151 -2.88 4.36 -8.69
CA ALA A 151 -2.59 4.16 -10.11
C ALA A 151 -1.41 5.03 -10.59
N VAL A 152 -0.94 5.95 -9.77
CA VAL A 152 0.31 6.69 -10.02
C VAL A 152 1.46 5.71 -9.80
N GLU A 153 2.35 5.61 -10.79
CA GLU A 153 3.47 4.65 -10.78
C GLU A 153 4.52 4.92 -9.69
N GLU A 154 4.39 6.06 -8.97
CA GLU A 154 5.30 6.47 -7.90
C GLU A 154 4.62 6.36 -6.53
N ASP A 155 5.41 6.09 -5.49
CA ASP A 155 4.96 6.06 -4.11
C ASP A 155 4.47 7.43 -3.65
N CYS A 156 3.16 7.57 -3.52
CA CYS A 156 2.52 8.86 -3.22
C CYS A 156 2.39 9.16 -1.72
N LEU A 157 2.37 8.13 -0.88
CA LEU A 157 2.21 8.24 0.58
C LEU A 157 3.55 8.46 1.28
N GLY A 158 4.57 7.81 0.76
CA GLY A 158 5.96 7.95 1.13
C GLY A 158 6.83 7.91 -0.12
N VAL A 159 8.11 8.14 0.02
CA VAL A 159 9.07 7.97 -1.06
C VAL A 159 10.45 7.65 -0.47
N TYR A 160 11.06 6.61 -0.99
CA TYR A 160 12.46 6.33 -0.79
C TYR A 160 13.27 7.07 -1.86
N GLN A 161 14.07 8.04 -1.45
CA GLN A 161 14.89 8.87 -2.32
C GLN A 161 16.37 8.49 -2.21
N TYR A 162 17.04 8.45 -3.35
CA TYR A 162 18.48 8.27 -3.45
C TYR A 162 19.01 9.12 -4.60
N ASP A 163 20.28 9.52 -4.54
CA ASP A 163 20.90 10.32 -5.60
C ASP A 163 21.30 9.42 -6.78
N ALA A 164 20.69 9.67 -7.94
CA ALA A 164 20.97 8.92 -9.16
C ALA A 164 22.41 9.13 -9.69
N ALA A 165 23.01 10.29 -9.40
CA ALA A 165 24.41 10.56 -9.80
C ALA A 165 25.41 9.65 -9.09
N ASP A 166 25.11 9.29 -7.82
CA ASP A 166 25.95 8.36 -7.05
C ASP A 166 25.80 6.90 -7.50
N LEU A 167 24.71 6.58 -8.20
CA LEU A 167 24.53 5.23 -8.76
C LEU A 167 25.56 4.91 -9.84
N LEU A 168 25.95 5.90 -10.64
CA LEU A 168 26.97 5.75 -11.68
C LEU A 168 28.39 5.62 -11.11
N ALA A 169 28.60 6.16 -9.90
CA ALA A 169 29.89 6.11 -9.20
C ALA A 169 30.09 4.84 -8.34
N GLU A 170 29.13 3.90 -8.32
CA GLU A 170 29.12 2.71 -7.45
C GLU A 170 29.16 3.00 -5.93
N GLU A 171 29.08 4.27 -5.54
CA GLU A 171 29.26 4.76 -4.16
C GLU A 171 27.94 5.24 -3.52
N THR A 172 26.81 4.60 -3.78
CA THR A 172 25.60 4.95 -3.03
C THR A 172 25.78 4.60 -1.57
N THR A 173 25.87 5.61 -0.74
CA THR A 173 26.00 5.46 0.72
C THR A 173 24.66 5.68 1.39
N VAL A 174 24.47 5.04 2.55
CA VAL A 174 23.25 5.22 3.36
C VAL A 174 22.98 6.70 3.69
N ASN A 175 24.01 7.53 3.76
CA ASN A 175 23.91 8.95 4.08
C ASN A 175 23.31 9.80 2.93
N LYS A 176 23.26 9.28 1.72
CA LYS A 176 22.71 9.96 0.55
C LYS A 176 21.31 9.48 0.17
N ALA A 177 20.77 8.54 0.94
CA ALA A 177 19.42 8.06 0.80
C ALA A 177 18.55 8.56 1.96
N ALA A 178 17.29 8.88 1.68
CA ALA A 178 16.33 9.32 2.68
C ALA A 178 14.92 8.78 2.38
N ILE A 179 14.14 8.60 3.42
CA ILE A 179 12.71 8.28 3.30
C ILE A 179 11.92 9.54 3.65
N ARG A 180 10.93 9.88 2.83
CA ARG A 180 9.97 10.95 3.12
C ARG A 180 8.58 10.38 3.26
N LEU A 181 7.91 10.71 4.36
CA LEU A 181 6.50 10.39 4.62
C LEU A 181 5.69 11.67 4.45
N TYR A 182 4.76 11.68 3.51
CA TYR A 182 3.90 12.84 3.26
C TYR A 182 2.67 12.78 4.18
N TRP A 183 2.77 13.39 5.35
CA TRP A 183 1.74 13.29 6.40
C TRP A 183 0.36 13.75 5.94
N GLY A 184 0.27 14.77 5.09
CA GLY A 184 -1.00 15.25 4.58
C GLY A 184 -1.69 14.24 3.65
N VAL A 185 -0.90 13.53 2.80
CA VAL A 185 -1.41 12.46 1.94
C VAL A 185 -1.83 11.25 2.79
N ILE A 186 -1.00 10.84 3.77
CA ILE A 186 -1.31 9.77 4.71
C ILE A 186 -2.62 10.08 5.46
N GLY A 187 -2.78 11.31 5.97
CA GLY A 187 -3.99 11.71 6.68
C GLY A 187 -5.23 11.66 5.80
N LEU A 188 -5.14 12.15 4.57
CA LEU A 188 -6.25 12.12 3.63
C LEU A 188 -6.65 10.69 3.25
N VAL A 189 -5.67 9.86 2.89
CA VAL A 189 -5.91 8.46 2.52
C VAL A 189 -6.44 7.64 3.70
N SER A 190 -5.95 7.88 4.92
CA SER A 190 -6.49 7.21 6.11
C SER A 190 -7.97 7.51 6.34
N GLN A 191 -8.39 8.77 6.10
CA GLN A 191 -9.81 9.14 6.16
C GLN A 191 -10.64 8.40 5.11
N TRP A 192 -10.13 8.29 3.89
CA TRP A 192 -10.82 7.62 2.78
C TRP A 192 -10.96 6.12 2.99
N MET A 193 -9.91 5.50 3.50
CA MET A 193 -9.92 4.07 3.83
C MET A 193 -10.71 3.75 5.12
N GLY A 194 -11.00 4.75 5.95
CA GLY A 194 -11.59 4.54 7.28
C GLY A 194 -10.64 3.80 8.23
N CYS A 195 -9.33 3.89 8.01
CA CYS A 195 -8.31 3.31 8.88
C CYS A 195 -7.66 4.38 9.78
N SER A 196 -6.90 3.97 10.78
CA SER A 196 -6.18 4.92 11.61
C SER A 196 -4.95 5.49 10.88
N VAL A 197 -4.59 6.74 11.18
CA VAL A 197 -3.35 7.37 10.70
C VAL A 197 -2.14 6.54 11.13
N ASP A 198 -2.18 5.96 12.33
CA ASP A 198 -1.11 5.14 12.87
C ASP A 198 -0.84 3.91 12.02
N ASP A 199 -1.91 3.16 11.73
CA ASP A 199 -1.83 1.92 10.99
C ASP A 199 -1.32 2.16 9.57
N LEU A 200 -1.84 3.19 8.90
CA LEU A 200 -1.36 3.56 7.56
C LEU A 200 0.09 4.04 7.58
N THR A 201 0.48 4.83 8.59
CA THR A 201 1.88 5.28 8.75
C THR A 201 2.84 4.10 8.93
N ILE A 202 2.45 3.07 9.71
CA ILE A 202 3.25 1.85 9.89
C ILE A 202 3.44 1.12 8.56
N VAL A 203 2.36 0.96 7.78
CA VAL A 203 2.42 0.31 6.46
C VAL A 203 3.35 1.05 5.52
N VAL A 204 3.17 2.36 5.37
CA VAL A 204 3.99 3.20 4.49
C VAL A 204 5.44 3.21 4.92
N LEU A 205 5.72 3.47 6.21
CA LEU A 205 7.09 3.47 6.74
C LEU A 205 7.80 2.14 6.50
N LEU A 206 7.10 1.04 6.71
CA LEU A 206 7.66 -0.30 6.48
C LEU A 206 7.97 -0.55 5.02
N HIS A 207 7.09 -0.12 4.10
CA HIS A 207 7.29 -0.24 2.67
C HIS A 207 8.53 0.54 2.21
N GLU A 208 8.66 1.80 2.62
CA GLU A 208 9.84 2.62 2.29
C GLU A 208 11.13 2.08 2.91
N LEU A 209 11.07 1.56 4.13
CA LEU A 209 12.20 0.87 4.74
C LEU A 209 12.58 -0.39 3.94
N ALA A 210 11.62 -1.12 3.40
CA ALA A 210 11.92 -2.30 2.58
C ALA A 210 12.66 -1.91 1.30
N HIS A 211 12.32 -0.80 0.64
CA HIS A 211 13.11 -0.25 -0.47
C HIS A 211 14.55 0.07 -0.05
N ALA A 212 14.73 0.75 1.09
CA ALA A 212 16.03 1.08 1.59
C ALA A 212 16.89 -0.17 1.89
N TYR A 213 16.31 -1.18 2.51
CA TYR A 213 17.01 -2.44 2.80
C TYR A 213 17.35 -3.22 1.54
N THR A 214 16.49 -3.25 0.55
CA THR A 214 16.76 -3.97 -0.71
C THR A 214 17.84 -3.31 -1.54
N GLN A 215 17.95 -1.98 -1.50
CA GLN A 215 19.00 -1.26 -2.25
C GLN A 215 20.34 -1.21 -1.51
N LEU A 216 20.31 -0.79 -0.24
CA LEU A 216 21.53 -0.45 0.52
C LEU A 216 22.01 -1.60 1.39
N GLY A 217 21.14 -2.59 1.65
CA GLY A 217 21.45 -3.68 2.54
C GLY A 217 22.48 -4.63 1.95
N ALA A 218 23.42 -5.07 2.81
CA ALA A 218 24.36 -6.12 2.50
C ALA A 218 24.04 -7.37 3.32
N ASP A 219 24.27 -8.54 2.74
CA ASP A 219 24.18 -9.80 3.47
C ASP A 219 25.37 -9.98 4.44
N ILE A 220 25.40 -11.10 5.15
CA ILE A 220 26.46 -11.40 6.12
C ILE A 220 27.86 -11.51 5.47
N GLN A 221 27.92 -11.75 4.16
CA GLN A 221 29.16 -11.85 3.40
C GLN A 221 29.56 -10.50 2.77
N GLY A 222 28.75 -9.45 2.98
CA GLY A 222 28.96 -8.13 2.41
C GLY A 222 28.42 -7.95 0.98
N TRP A 223 27.71 -8.97 0.44
CA TRP A 223 27.06 -8.85 -0.86
C TRP A 223 25.85 -7.93 -0.79
N ARG A 224 25.78 -6.98 -1.70
CA ARG A 224 24.66 -6.06 -1.86
C ARG A 224 24.22 -6.00 -3.32
N TRP A 225 23.02 -5.55 -3.57
CA TRP A 225 22.57 -5.28 -4.91
C TRP A 225 23.39 -4.11 -5.47
N PRO A 226 24.10 -4.29 -6.61
CA PRO A 226 24.87 -3.20 -7.21
C PRO A 226 23.96 -2.02 -7.54
N ALA A 227 24.35 -0.81 -7.16
CA ALA A 227 23.51 0.39 -7.31
C ALA A 227 23.08 0.63 -8.79
N PRO A 228 23.94 0.47 -9.81
CA PRO A 228 23.51 0.59 -11.20
C PRO A 228 22.47 -0.48 -11.60
N ALA A 229 22.62 -1.71 -11.12
CA ALA A 229 21.69 -2.79 -11.40
C ALA A 229 20.32 -2.55 -10.70
N PHE A 230 20.32 -2.00 -9.50
CA PHE A 230 19.08 -1.59 -8.82
C PHE A 230 18.39 -0.45 -9.59
N ALA A 231 19.12 0.57 -10.01
CA ALA A 231 18.56 1.72 -10.73
C ALA A 231 17.89 1.32 -12.05
N THR A 232 18.53 0.44 -12.79
CA THR A 232 18.05 -0.05 -14.11
C THR A 232 17.04 -1.18 -14.01
N SER A 233 16.78 -1.71 -12.81
CA SER A 233 15.76 -2.74 -12.61
C SER A 233 14.36 -2.20 -12.86
N GLU A 234 13.48 -3.06 -13.40
CA GLU A 234 12.08 -2.73 -13.59
C GLU A 234 11.42 -2.29 -12.26
N THR A 235 10.62 -1.25 -12.31
CA THR A 235 9.87 -0.75 -11.14
C THR A 235 9.06 -1.87 -10.49
N ALA A 236 8.42 -2.73 -11.30
CA ALA A 236 7.66 -3.88 -10.79
C ALA A 236 8.49 -4.84 -9.93
N VAL A 237 9.80 -4.97 -10.17
CA VAL A 237 10.70 -5.80 -9.35
C VAL A 237 10.97 -5.13 -8.01
N LYS A 238 11.25 -3.84 -8.01
CA LYS A 238 11.53 -3.06 -6.80
C LYS A 238 10.31 -3.01 -5.89
N GLU A 239 9.15 -2.67 -6.47
CA GLU A 239 7.87 -2.64 -5.76
C GLU A 239 7.46 -4.03 -5.26
N GLY A 240 7.63 -5.05 -6.09
CA GLY A 240 7.31 -6.43 -5.71
C GLY A 240 8.11 -6.92 -4.51
N LEU A 241 9.40 -6.56 -4.42
CA LEU A 241 10.25 -6.87 -3.27
C LEU A 241 9.83 -6.09 -2.03
N ALA A 242 9.57 -4.78 -2.15
CA ALA A 242 9.12 -3.97 -1.04
C ALA A 242 7.77 -4.46 -0.50
N GLN A 243 6.81 -4.77 -1.36
CA GLN A 243 5.53 -5.36 -0.98
C GLN A 243 5.70 -6.73 -0.31
N TYR A 244 6.57 -7.59 -0.84
CA TYR A 244 6.84 -8.91 -0.26
C TYR A 244 7.36 -8.81 1.17
N TYR A 245 8.37 -7.96 1.42
CA TYR A 245 8.90 -7.79 2.76
C TYR A 245 7.93 -7.08 3.69
N THR A 246 7.14 -6.14 3.18
CA THR A 246 6.05 -5.52 3.93
C THR A 246 5.03 -6.54 4.41
N ASP A 247 4.56 -7.42 3.53
CA ASP A 247 3.64 -8.52 3.89
C ASP A 247 4.23 -9.43 4.97
N ARG A 248 5.48 -9.88 4.76
CA ARG A 248 6.17 -10.78 5.69
C ARG A 248 6.29 -10.19 7.08
N VAL A 249 6.74 -8.94 7.17
CA VAL A 249 6.94 -8.26 8.45
C VAL A 249 5.61 -7.97 9.14
N LEU A 250 4.60 -7.48 8.40
CA LEU A 250 3.28 -7.21 8.99
C LEU A 250 2.62 -8.48 9.52
N ARG A 251 2.72 -9.61 8.81
CA ARG A 251 2.22 -10.90 9.32
C ARG A 251 2.96 -11.34 10.58
N ARG A 252 4.27 -11.17 10.65
CA ARG A 252 5.08 -11.48 11.84
C ARG A 252 4.71 -10.57 13.02
N LEU A 253 4.48 -9.30 12.76
CA LEU A 253 4.12 -8.30 13.77
C LEU A 253 2.60 -8.14 13.97
N GLY A 254 1.77 -8.98 13.34
CA GLY A 254 0.32 -8.84 13.33
C GLY A 254 -0.33 -8.86 14.71
N ARG A 255 0.26 -9.55 15.69
CA ARG A 255 -0.20 -9.48 17.10
C ARG A 255 0.09 -8.12 17.73
N ARG A 256 1.17 -7.45 17.33
CA ARG A 256 1.58 -6.15 17.87
C ARG A 256 0.89 -4.99 17.15
N TYR A 257 0.68 -5.12 15.84
CA TYR A 257 0.08 -4.09 14.97
C TYR A 257 -1.06 -4.69 14.13
N PRO A 258 -2.15 -5.16 14.75
CA PRO A 258 -3.23 -5.84 14.02
C PRO A 258 -3.96 -4.89 13.05
N GLY A 259 -4.08 -3.62 13.40
CA GLY A 259 -4.68 -2.59 12.55
C GLY A 259 -3.86 -2.31 11.31
N ALA A 260 -2.52 -2.26 11.42
CA ALA A 260 -1.64 -2.07 10.27
C ALA A 260 -1.70 -3.24 9.30
N LEU A 261 -1.74 -4.49 9.79
CA LEU A 261 -1.91 -5.67 8.95
C LEU A 261 -3.24 -5.61 8.19
N LYS A 262 -4.33 -5.29 8.90
CA LYS A 262 -5.65 -5.13 8.27
C LYS A 262 -5.65 -4.02 7.22
N THR A 263 -5.08 -2.85 7.54
CA THR A 263 -4.96 -1.72 6.60
C THR A 263 -4.21 -2.13 5.34
N TYR A 264 -3.10 -2.84 5.47
CA TYR A 264 -2.34 -3.36 4.34
C TYR A 264 -3.16 -4.34 3.49
N GLU A 265 -3.87 -5.27 4.10
CA GLU A 265 -4.75 -6.22 3.39
C GLU A 265 -5.90 -5.51 2.68
N ASP A 266 -6.46 -4.45 3.26
CA ASP A 266 -7.50 -3.62 2.65
C ASP A 266 -6.96 -2.84 1.44
N MET A 267 -5.72 -2.30 1.52
CA MET A 267 -5.03 -1.68 0.39
C MET A 267 -4.85 -2.68 -0.77
N LEU A 268 -4.38 -3.89 -0.49
CA LEU A 268 -4.19 -4.92 -1.52
C LEU A 268 -5.49 -5.35 -2.20
N ARG A 269 -6.61 -5.36 -1.47
CA ARG A 269 -7.94 -5.69 -2.04
C ARG A 269 -8.46 -4.60 -2.97
N GLY A 270 -8.17 -3.35 -2.67
CA GLY A 270 -8.51 -2.19 -3.52
C GLY A 270 -7.70 -2.12 -4.82
N HIS A 271 -6.57 -2.83 -4.91
CA HIS A 271 -5.74 -2.90 -6.10
C HIS A 271 -6.00 -4.18 -6.90
N PRO A 272 -6.47 -4.08 -8.15
CA PRO A 272 -6.21 -5.17 -9.08
C PRO A 272 -4.70 -5.21 -9.29
N ARG A 273 -4.06 -6.30 -8.85
CA ARG A 273 -2.64 -6.56 -9.16
C ARG A 273 -2.45 -6.31 -10.64
N PRO A 274 -1.42 -5.57 -11.09
CA PRO A 274 -1.07 -5.55 -12.49
C PRO A 274 -0.86 -6.99 -12.91
N THR A 275 -1.77 -7.50 -13.74
CA THR A 275 -1.59 -8.79 -14.39
C THR A 275 -0.46 -8.58 -15.38
N PRO A 276 0.70 -9.23 -15.21
CA PRO A 276 1.69 -9.25 -16.26
C PRO A 276 1.00 -9.85 -17.47
N THR A 277 0.91 -9.10 -18.54
CA THR A 277 0.40 -9.57 -19.81
C THR A 277 1.18 -10.85 -20.18
N GLY A 278 0.57 -11.99 -20.02
CA GLY A 278 1.01 -13.23 -20.63
C GLY A 278 1.63 -14.33 -19.76
N THR A 279 1.88 -14.13 -18.45
CA THR A 279 2.32 -15.26 -17.61
C THR A 279 1.75 -15.15 -16.21
N GLN A 280 0.89 -16.09 -15.83
CA GLN A 280 0.41 -16.23 -14.45
C GLN A 280 1.60 -16.54 -13.53
N VAL A 281 2.11 -15.53 -12.82
CA VAL A 281 2.96 -15.77 -11.66
C VAL A 281 2.05 -16.19 -10.51
N ARG A 282 1.82 -17.49 -10.39
CA ARG A 282 0.90 -18.08 -9.41
C ARG A 282 1.39 -17.99 -7.95
N GLU A 283 2.66 -17.68 -7.71
CA GLU A 283 3.22 -17.57 -6.35
C GLU A 283 4.39 -16.58 -6.31
N PRO A 284 4.47 -15.68 -5.31
CA PRO A 284 5.66 -14.85 -5.07
C PRO A 284 6.96 -15.66 -4.88
N ALA A 285 6.84 -16.86 -4.31
CA ALA A 285 7.95 -17.80 -4.13
C ALA A 285 8.53 -18.32 -5.46
N ALA A 286 7.73 -18.43 -6.53
CA ALA A 286 8.20 -18.84 -7.84
C ALA A 286 8.98 -17.71 -8.54
N PHE A 287 8.59 -16.45 -8.33
CA PHE A 287 9.28 -15.27 -8.83
C PHE A 287 10.66 -15.10 -8.15
N LEU A 288 10.73 -15.26 -6.83
CA LEU A 288 11.98 -15.20 -6.07
C LEU A 288 12.94 -16.35 -6.42
N ARG A 289 12.43 -17.58 -6.67
CA ARG A 289 13.24 -18.69 -7.18
C ARG A 289 13.82 -18.40 -8.56
N ARG A 290 13.08 -17.69 -9.40
CA ARG A 290 13.55 -17.29 -10.74
C ARG A 290 14.63 -16.20 -10.66
N LEU A 291 14.50 -15.23 -9.73
CA LEU A 291 15.56 -14.24 -9.46
C LEU A 291 16.81 -14.89 -8.88
N ALA A 292 16.69 -15.84 -7.96
CA ALA A 292 17.80 -16.60 -7.41
C ALA A 292 18.50 -17.46 -8.48
N SER A 293 17.76 -18.06 -9.42
CA SER A 293 18.34 -18.83 -10.52
C SER A 293 19.06 -17.95 -11.54
N LEU A 294 18.57 -16.74 -11.82
CA LEU A 294 19.25 -15.77 -12.69
C LEU A 294 20.56 -15.23 -12.08
N ALA A 295 20.60 -15.08 -10.76
CA ALA A 295 21.83 -14.74 -10.03
C ALA A 295 22.86 -15.89 -10.03
N LEU A 296 22.42 -17.15 -10.05
CA LEU A 296 23.28 -18.34 -10.12
C LEU A 296 23.86 -18.60 -11.54
N VAL A 297 23.09 -18.30 -12.59
CA VAL A 297 23.55 -18.49 -13.99
C VAL A 297 24.67 -17.50 -14.35
N ARG A 298 24.73 -16.30 -13.75
CA ARG A 298 25.85 -15.37 -13.93
C ARG A 298 27.12 -15.72 -13.14
N ARG A 299 27.11 -16.76 -12.31
CA ARG A 299 28.32 -17.30 -11.63
C ARG A 299 29.06 -18.35 -12.45
N ALA A 300 28.50 -18.81 -13.56
CA ALA A 300 29.09 -19.88 -14.39
C ALA A 300 29.59 -19.39 -15.76
N SER A 301 29.61 -18.10 -16.01
CA SER A 301 30.24 -17.42 -17.14
C SER A 301 31.21 -16.34 -16.64
#